data_75976d71d1371c8e233e25e8b68eba0b
#
_entry.id   75976d71d1371c8e233e25e8b68eba0b
#
_cell.length_a   1.000
_cell.length_b   1.000
_cell.length_c   1.000
_cell.angle_alpha   90.00
_cell.angle_beta   90.00
_cell.angle_gamma   90.00
#
_symmetry.space_group_name_H-M   'P 1'
#
loop_
_entity.id
_entity.type
_entity.pdbx_description
1 polymer ?
#
loop_
_entity_poly.entity_id
_entity_poly.type
_entity_poly.pdbx_seq_one_letter_code
_entity_poly.pdbx_strand_id
1 'polypeptide(L)'
;MSALQAVPVVSEAGHVGPDVEFDIDIEPVLAALDRELVALAPVKRRLREIAALLVVDELRRRVGLTAGRPTLHMCFTGNPGTGKTTVALRLADILHRLGYIKRNHVVAVTRDDLVGQYVGHTAPKTKEVLKRAYGGILFIDEAYYLHRPENDRDYGVEAIEILLQVMENERERLVVVLAGYRDRMDEFFALNPGMASRVAHHIDFPDYGTDELMAISALMLEEASYELSPPAQAALRACLRDSARDPGFAHARSVRNAVERARLRHANRIYDAVRDGIAATPRQLSRIEAQDIA
;
A
#
# COMPACT_ATOMS: atom_id res chain seq x y z
N MET A 1 -42.00 20.37 27.01
CA MET A 1 -41.03 21.35 27.57
C MET A 1 -39.67 20.72 27.43
N SER A 2 -38.96 21.13 26.38
CA SER A 2 -37.65 20.57 25.98
C SER A 2 -36.55 21.35 26.69
N ALA A 3 -35.74 20.68 27.46
CA ALA A 3 -34.53 21.25 28.08
C ALA A 3 -33.42 21.22 27.05
N LEU A 4 -33.15 22.39 26.43
CA LEU A 4 -31.92 22.66 25.72
C LEU A 4 -30.78 22.67 26.76
N GLN A 5 -29.94 21.65 26.74
CA GLN A 5 -28.64 21.67 27.44
C GLN A 5 -27.73 22.68 26.79
N ALA A 6 -27.33 23.68 27.58
CA ALA A 6 -26.42 24.70 27.16
C ALA A 6 -25.04 24.10 26.87
N VAL A 7 -24.52 24.40 25.69
CA VAL A 7 -23.11 24.16 25.30
C VAL A 7 -22.24 25.06 26.19
N PRO A 8 -21.22 24.56 26.89
CA PRO A 8 -20.34 25.38 27.69
C PRO A 8 -19.55 26.32 26.75
N VAL A 9 -19.73 27.62 26.97
CA VAL A 9 -18.92 28.67 26.37
C VAL A 9 -17.51 28.54 26.97
N VAL A 10 -16.53 28.22 26.17
CA VAL A 10 -15.12 28.22 26.55
C VAL A 10 -14.73 29.66 26.86
N SER A 11 -14.34 29.96 28.11
CA SER A 11 -13.88 31.26 28.54
C SER A 11 -12.53 31.60 27.86
N GLU A 12 -12.39 32.78 27.35
CA GLU A 12 -11.21 33.33 26.65
C GLU A 12 -9.99 33.60 27.56
N ALA A 13 -9.69 32.79 28.54
CA ALA A 13 -8.51 33.00 29.39
C ALA A 13 -7.95 31.63 29.87
N GLY A 14 -7.71 30.74 28.96
CA GLY A 14 -6.89 29.54 29.21
C GLY A 14 -5.52 29.75 28.57
N HIS A 15 -4.56 30.25 29.33
CA HIS A 15 -3.14 30.08 29.01
C HIS A 15 -2.94 28.56 28.83
N VAL A 16 -2.74 28.15 27.60
CA VAL A 16 -2.14 26.85 27.31
C VAL A 16 -0.75 26.93 27.90
N GLY A 17 -0.49 26.16 28.97
CA GLY A 17 0.84 26.09 29.56
C GLY A 17 1.87 25.76 28.49
N PRO A 18 3.11 26.24 28.64
CA PRO A 18 4.15 25.97 27.67
C PRO A 18 4.41 24.48 27.62
N ASP A 19 4.60 23.99 26.41
CA ASP A 19 5.24 22.72 26.10
C ASP A 19 4.41 21.44 26.35
N VAL A 20 3.47 21.18 25.45
CA VAL A 20 3.11 19.79 25.16
C VAL A 20 4.29 19.21 24.38
N GLU A 21 5.22 18.58 25.09
CA GLU A 21 6.38 17.92 24.52
C GLU A 21 5.88 16.90 23.47
N PHE A 22 6.38 17.03 22.25
CA PHE A 22 6.03 16.18 21.10
C PHE A 22 6.77 14.85 21.27
N ASP A 23 6.17 13.91 22.01
CA ASP A 23 6.73 12.55 22.20
C ASP A 23 6.24 11.54 21.13
N ILE A 24 5.66 12.03 20.04
CA ILE A 24 5.26 11.19 18.92
C ILE A 24 6.26 11.39 17.78
N ASP A 25 7.31 10.58 17.79
CA ASP A 25 8.33 10.61 16.73
C ASP A 25 7.88 9.77 15.52
N ILE A 26 7.26 10.44 14.53
CA ILE A 26 6.89 9.86 13.23
C ILE A 26 7.92 10.18 12.14
N GLU A 27 8.88 11.07 12.40
CA GLU A 27 9.89 11.48 11.41
C GLU A 27 10.70 10.30 10.86
N PRO A 28 11.14 9.31 11.66
CA PRO A 28 11.85 8.14 11.12
C PRO A 28 11.02 7.34 10.11
N VAL A 29 9.68 7.25 10.33
CA VAL A 29 8.78 6.53 9.42
C VAL A 29 8.56 7.31 8.13
N LEU A 30 8.37 8.64 8.23
CA LEU A 30 8.23 9.49 7.06
C LEU A 30 9.53 9.55 6.25
N ALA A 31 10.69 9.57 6.91
CA ALA A 31 11.99 9.48 6.26
C ALA A 31 12.21 8.10 5.59
N ALA A 32 11.75 7.01 6.20
CA ALA A 32 11.78 5.68 5.60
C ALA A 32 10.89 5.62 4.35
N LEU A 33 9.68 6.21 4.42
CA LEU A 33 8.77 6.35 3.28
C LEU A 33 9.46 7.03 2.09
N ASP A 34 10.24 8.09 2.35
CA ASP A 34 10.94 8.82 1.27
C ASP A 34 12.08 8.02 0.65
N ARG A 35 12.81 7.24 1.44
CA ARG A 35 13.92 6.41 0.96
C ARG A 35 13.47 5.18 0.18
N GLU A 36 12.40 4.52 0.65
CA GLU A 36 11.99 3.23 0.14
C GLU A 36 10.99 3.31 -1.01
N LEU A 37 10.18 4.37 -1.05
CA LEU A 37 9.26 4.61 -2.14
C LEU A 37 9.89 5.57 -3.14
N VAL A 38 10.35 5.04 -4.25
CA VAL A 38 10.77 5.87 -5.39
C VAL A 38 9.57 6.63 -5.92
N ALA A 39 9.76 7.92 -6.24
CA ALA A 39 8.70 8.76 -6.78
C ALA A 39 7.43 8.81 -5.87
N LEU A 40 6.26 8.56 -6.43
CA LEU A 40 4.96 8.54 -5.73
C LEU A 40 4.71 9.81 -4.90
N ALA A 41 5.15 10.99 -5.35
CA ALA A 41 5.02 12.25 -4.62
C ALA A 41 3.56 12.56 -4.17
N PRO A 42 2.51 12.32 -5.00
CA PRO A 42 1.13 12.51 -4.58
C PRO A 42 0.73 11.57 -3.43
N VAL A 43 1.15 10.29 -3.50
CA VAL A 43 0.87 9.28 -2.47
C VAL A 43 1.56 9.64 -1.16
N LYS A 44 2.86 9.97 -1.20
CA LYS A 44 3.62 10.41 -0.03
C LYS A 44 3.02 11.63 0.64
N ARG A 45 2.60 12.63 -0.15
CA ARG A 45 1.92 13.82 0.36
C ARG A 45 0.64 13.43 1.09
N ARG A 46 -0.18 12.58 0.50
CA ARG A 46 -1.44 12.14 1.11
C ARG A 46 -1.22 11.37 2.42
N LEU A 47 -0.20 10.52 2.49
CA LEU A 47 0.16 9.83 3.74
C LEU A 47 0.62 10.81 4.82
N ARG A 48 1.39 11.85 4.47
CA ARG A 48 1.79 12.91 5.41
C ARG A 48 0.60 13.73 5.91
N GLU A 49 -0.35 14.06 5.05
CA GLU A 49 -1.60 14.75 5.43
C GLU A 49 -2.40 13.92 6.44
N ILE A 50 -2.53 12.61 6.19
CA ILE A 50 -3.20 11.70 7.12
C ILE A 50 -2.44 11.62 8.44
N ALA A 51 -1.13 11.46 8.41
CA ALA A 51 -0.30 11.44 9.61
C ALA A 51 -0.43 12.73 10.43
N ALA A 52 -0.40 13.90 9.78
CA ALA A 52 -0.58 15.19 10.44
C ALA A 52 -1.96 15.32 11.10
N LEU A 53 -3.04 14.89 10.40
CA LEU A 53 -4.40 14.85 10.99
C LEU A 53 -4.41 14.02 12.28
N LEU A 54 -3.81 12.84 12.25
CA LEU A 54 -3.81 11.90 13.37
C LEU A 54 -2.99 12.42 14.55
N VAL A 55 -1.86 13.07 14.28
CA VAL A 55 -1.04 13.75 15.32
C VAL A 55 -1.85 14.86 15.99
N VAL A 56 -2.51 15.72 15.20
CA VAL A 56 -3.35 16.80 15.74
C VAL A 56 -4.50 16.26 16.58
N ASP A 57 -5.16 15.19 16.13
CA ASP A 57 -6.24 14.55 16.88
C ASP A 57 -5.75 13.95 18.21
N GLU A 58 -4.54 13.39 18.24
CA GLU A 58 -3.92 12.92 19.48
C GLU A 58 -3.60 14.08 20.44
N LEU A 59 -3.03 15.18 19.95
CA LEU A 59 -2.77 16.38 20.74
C LEU A 59 -4.05 16.97 21.32
N ARG A 60 -5.12 17.05 20.52
CA ARG A 60 -6.44 17.50 20.98
C ARG A 60 -6.99 16.63 22.12
N ARG A 61 -6.83 15.30 22.03
CA ARG A 61 -7.23 14.37 23.12
C ARG A 61 -6.44 14.60 24.39
N ARG A 62 -5.12 14.84 24.30
CA ARG A 62 -4.26 15.09 25.47
C ARG A 62 -4.66 16.34 26.24
N VAL A 63 -5.15 17.38 25.56
CA VAL A 63 -5.65 18.61 26.20
C VAL A 63 -7.14 18.58 26.52
N GLY A 64 -7.78 17.41 26.49
CA GLY A 64 -9.17 17.23 26.85
C GLY A 64 -10.20 17.72 25.83
N LEU A 65 -9.77 18.04 24.60
CA LEU A 65 -10.68 18.39 23.51
C LEU A 65 -11.26 17.12 22.90
N THR A 66 -12.56 17.16 22.61
CA THR A 66 -13.22 16.04 21.92
C THR A 66 -12.66 15.90 20.51
N ALA A 67 -12.02 14.78 20.24
CA ALA A 67 -11.61 14.36 18.91
C ALA A 67 -12.26 13.02 18.60
N GLY A 68 -13.18 13.00 17.65
CA GLY A 68 -13.71 11.74 17.13
C GLY A 68 -12.60 11.03 16.32
N ARG A 69 -12.50 9.70 16.44
CA ARG A 69 -11.58 8.96 15.58
C ARG A 69 -12.01 9.10 14.12
N PRO A 70 -11.12 9.59 13.21
CA PRO A 70 -11.46 9.70 11.81
C PRO A 70 -11.64 8.32 11.17
N THR A 71 -12.46 8.25 10.15
CA THR A 71 -12.56 7.05 9.30
C THR A 71 -11.33 6.96 8.42
N LEU A 72 -10.59 5.85 8.54
CA LEU A 72 -9.33 5.62 7.82
C LEU A 72 -9.46 4.55 6.74
N HIS A 73 -10.68 4.18 6.34
CA HIS A 73 -10.85 3.29 5.21
C HIS A 73 -10.47 4.01 3.92
N MET A 74 -9.74 3.31 3.04
CA MET A 74 -9.10 3.89 1.88
C MET A 74 -9.35 3.10 0.61
N CYS A 75 -9.27 3.78 -0.53
CA CYS A 75 -9.18 3.16 -1.83
C CYS A 75 -7.85 3.54 -2.50
N PHE A 76 -7.10 2.53 -2.95
CA PHE A 76 -5.86 2.67 -3.69
C PHE A 76 -6.08 2.30 -5.16
N THR A 77 -6.04 3.29 -6.04
CA THR A 77 -6.26 3.08 -7.47
C THR A 77 -4.99 3.23 -8.27
N GLY A 78 -4.82 2.40 -9.30
CA GLY A 78 -3.67 2.45 -10.21
C GLY A 78 -3.32 1.10 -10.82
N ASN A 79 -2.43 1.11 -11.79
CA ASN A 79 -1.99 -0.07 -12.52
C ASN A 79 -1.22 -1.08 -11.66
N PRO A 80 -1.08 -2.36 -12.09
CA PRO A 80 -0.32 -3.36 -11.37
C PRO A 80 1.15 -2.93 -11.21
N GLY A 81 1.73 -3.23 -10.04
CA GLY A 81 3.14 -2.93 -9.80
C GLY A 81 3.46 -1.44 -9.52
N THR A 82 2.46 -0.59 -9.30
CA THR A 82 2.65 0.82 -8.90
C THR A 82 2.94 1.02 -7.40
N GLY A 83 3.03 -0.06 -6.62
CA GLY A 83 3.44 0.01 -5.21
C GLY A 83 2.31 0.02 -4.18
N LYS A 84 1.04 -0.22 -4.56
CA LYS A 84 -0.12 -0.19 -3.66
C LYS A 84 0.07 -1.02 -2.38
N THR A 85 0.48 -2.28 -2.50
CA THR A 85 0.71 -3.18 -1.36
C THR A 85 1.88 -2.70 -0.48
N THR A 86 2.96 -2.21 -1.08
CA THR A 86 4.11 -1.66 -0.35
C THR A 86 3.70 -0.44 0.48
N VAL A 87 2.91 0.46 -0.10
CA VAL A 87 2.38 1.63 0.60
C VAL A 87 1.43 1.23 1.73
N ALA A 88 0.60 0.19 1.55
CA ALA A 88 -0.26 -0.33 2.63
C ALA A 88 0.55 -0.82 3.85
N LEU A 89 1.71 -1.46 3.62
CA LEU A 89 2.62 -1.86 4.71
C LEU A 89 3.20 -0.64 5.44
N ARG A 90 3.61 0.41 4.72
CA ARG A 90 4.11 1.65 5.33
C ARG A 90 3.01 2.44 6.06
N LEU A 91 1.80 2.43 5.52
CA LEU A 91 0.64 2.97 6.21
C LEU A 91 0.38 2.26 7.54
N ALA A 92 0.50 0.93 7.59
CA ALA A 92 0.34 0.19 8.84
C ALA A 92 1.39 0.61 9.89
N ASP A 93 2.64 0.83 9.48
CA ASP A 93 3.69 1.31 10.38
C ASP A 93 3.37 2.71 10.94
N ILE A 94 2.93 3.65 10.08
CA ILE A 94 2.49 5.00 10.49
C ILE A 94 1.33 4.90 11.49
N LEU A 95 0.27 4.16 11.15
CA LEU A 95 -0.93 4.06 11.98
C LEU A 95 -0.66 3.36 13.32
N HIS A 96 0.25 2.39 13.33
CA HIS A 96 0.65 1.70 14.55
C HIS A 96 1.44 2.61 15.50
N ARG A 97 2.40 3.36 15.00
CA ARG A 97 3.18 4.33 15.79
C ARG A 97 2.32 5.44 16.36
N LEU A 98 1.30 5.86 15.60
CA LEU A 98 0.32 6.86 16.06
C LEU A 98 -0.77 6.27 16.98
N GLY A 99 -0.72 4.97 17.31
CA GLY A 99 -1.68 4.31 18.19
C GLY A 99 -3.08 4.10 17.61
N TYR A 100 -3.26 4.27 16.29
CA TYR A 100 -4.55 4.08 15.62
C TYR A 100 -4.87 2.61 15.33
N ILE A 101 -3.84 1.79 15.12
CA ILE A 101 -3.98 0.34 15.07
C ILE A 101 -3.10 -0.32 16.13
N LYS A 102 -3.57 -1.45 16.66
CA LYS A 102 -2.89 -2.14 17.78
C LYS A 102 -1.72 -3.01 17.32
N ARG A 103 -1.71 -3.41 16.06
CA ARG A 103 -0.75 -4.33 15.48
C ARG A 103 -0.22 -3.75 14.18
N ASN A 104 1.09 -3.71 14.02
CA ASN A 104 1.71 -3.36 12.75
C ASN A 104 1.66 -4.54 11.78
N HIS A 105 0.49 -4.83 11.22
CA HIS A 105 0.33 -5.90 10.25
C HIS A 105 -0.73 -5.57 9.20
N VAL A 106 -0.55 -6.14 8.03
CA VAL A 106 -1.47 -6.07 6.89
C VAL A 106 -1.88 -7.49 6.50
N VAL A 107 -3.17 -7.75 6.48
CA VAL A 107 -3.72 -8.98 5.93
C VAL A 107 -4.14 -8.69 4.50
N ALA A 108 -3.32 -9.11 3.55
CA ALA A 108 -3.60 -8.96 2.12
C ALA A 108 -4.40 -10.16 1.63
N VAL A 109 -5.50 -9.88 0.95
CA VAL A 109 -6.46 -10.86 0.44
C VAL A 109 -7.00 -10.46 -0.93
N THR A 110 -7.55 -11.43 -1.61
CA THR A 110 -8.33 -11.26 -2.84
C THR A 110 -9.78 -11.71 -2.61
N ARG A 111 -10.62 -11.61 -3.65
CA ARG A 111 -11.97 -12.17 -3.62
C ARG A 111 -12.01 -13.62 -3.14
N ASP A 112 -11.08 -14.44 -3.63
CA ASP A 112 -11.08 -15.87 -3.36
C ASP A 112 -10.84 -16.21 -1.88
N ASP A 113 -10.25 -15.30 -1.12
CA ASP A 113 -10.08 -15.44 0.33
C ASP A 113 -11.33 -15.06 1.12
N LEU A 114 -12.22 -14.27 0.55
CA LEU A 114 -13.42 -13.74 1.21
C LEU A 114 -14.69 -14.51 0.83
N VAL A 115 -14.82 -14.87 -0.45
CA VAL A 115 -16.04 -15.44 -1.01
C VAL A 115 -15.96 -16.97 -1.02
N GLY A 116 -17.03 -17.61 -0.56
CA GLY A 116 -17.18 -19.07 -0.58
C GLY A 116 -17.59 -19.59 -1.95
N GLN A 117 -17.33 -20.88 -2.18
CA GLN A 117 -17.73 -21.57 -3.42
C GLN A 117 -19.18 -22.07 -3.38
N TYR A 118 -19.77 -22.23 -2.18
CA TYR A 118 -21.10 -22.75 -1.96
C TYR A 118 -21.93 -21.84 -1.07
N VAL A 119 -23.25 -21.99 -1.13
CA VAL A 119 -24.20 -21.29 -0.25
C VAL A 119 -23.79 -21.44 1.22
N GLY A 120 -23.78 -20.35 1.96
CA GLY A 120 -23.46 -20.33 3.39
C GLY A 120 -21.97 -20.38 3.74
N HIS A 121 -21.06 -20.46 2.75
CA HIS A 121 -19.61 -20.51 3.00
C HIS A 121 -18.96 -19.11 3.04
N THR A 122 -19.59 -18.08 2.45
CA THR A 122 -19.02 -16.73 2.36
C THR A 122 -18.91 -16.07 3.71
N ALA A 123 -20.00 -16.07 4.50
CA ALA A 123 -19.99 -15.39 5.79
C ALA A 123 -18.94 -15.94 6.78
N PRO A 124 -18.80 -17.26 7.00
CA PRO A 124 -17.76 -17.81 7.87
C PRO A 124 -16.35 -17.44 7.36
N LYS A 125 -16.12 -17.54 6.06
CA LYS A 125 -14.83 -17.26 5.43
C LYS A 125 -14.43 -15.78 5.57
N THR A 126 -15.34 -14.88 5.25
CA THR A 126 -15.14 -13.43 5.42
C THR A 126 -14.86 -13.08 6.89
N LYS A 127 -15.64 -13.63 7.83
CA LYS A 127 -15.44 -13.40 9.27
C LYS A 127 -14.10 -13.90 9.78
N GLU A 128 -13.60 -15.02 9.26
CA GLU A 128 -12.27 -15.54 9.60
C GLU A 128 -11.15 -14.59 9.14
N VAL A 129 -11.24 -14.09 7.91
CA VAL A 129 -10.30 -13.08 7.39
C VAL A 129 -10.34 -11.82 8.25
N LEU A 130 -11.52 -11.30 8.56
CA LEU A 130 -11.70 -10.13 9.42
C LEU A 130 -11.07 -10.36 10.80
N LYS A 131 -11.26 -11.53 11.40
CA LYS A 131 -10.67 -11.89 12.70
C LYS A 131 -9.14 -11.82 12.66
N ARG A 132 -8.51 -12.26 11.57
CA ARG A 132 -7.05 -12.14 11.39
C ARG A 132 -6.60 -10.69 11.24
N ALA A 133 -7.40 -9.85 10.56
CA ALA A 133 -7.07 -8.46 10.27
C ALA A 133 -7.32 -7.49 11.43
N TYR A 134 -8.12 -7.85 12.42
CA TYR A 134 -8.41 -6.97 13.55
C TYR A 134 -7.15 -6.48 14.27
N GLY A 135 -7.17 -5.20 14.56
CA GLY A 135 -6.04 -4.49 15.15
C GLY A 135 -5.00 -4.01 14.14
N GLY A 136 -5.19 -4.26 12.85
CA GLY A 136 -4.31 -3.88 11.76
C GLY A 136 -5.07 -3.37 10.52
N ILE A 137 -4.54 -3.69 9.34
CA ILE A 137 -5.10 -3.34 8.05
C ILE A 137 -5.59 -4.60 7.32
N LEU A 138 -6.80 -4.56 6.79
CA LEU A 138 -7.28 -5.49 5.77
C LEU A 138 -7.07 -4.85 4.40
N PHE A 139 -6.17 -5.42 3.60
CA PHE A 139 -5.92 -4.98 2.23
C PHE A 139 -6.57 -5.95 1.25
N ILE A 140 -7.56 -5.47 0.51
CA ILE A 140 -8.30 -6.26 -0.48
C ILE A 140 -7.82 -5.85 -1.86
N ASP A 141 -7.02 -6.72 -2.49
CA ASP A 141 -6.54 -6.49 -3.85
C ASP A 141 -7.61 -6.85 -4.88
N GLU A 142 -7.67 -6.07 -5.95
CA GLU A 142 -8.69 -6.21 -7.01
C GLU A 142 -10.12 -6.28 -6.44
N ALA A 143 -10.42 -5.37 -5.49
CA ALA A 143 -11.66 -5.36 -4.72
C ALA A 143 -12.94 -5.30 -5.58
N TYR A 144 -12.86 -4.78 -6.79
CA TYR A 144 -13.97 -4.76 -7.75
C TYR A 144 -14.48 -6.16 -8.11
N TYR A 145 -13.66 -7.20 -7.99
CA TYR A 145 -14.12 -8.58 -8.18
C TYR A 145 -15.08 -9.08 -7.10
N LEU A 146 -15.20 -8.37 -5.97
CA LEU A 146 -16.21 -8.71 -4.95
C LEU A 146 -17.64 -8.58 -5.48
N HIS A 147 -17.88 -7.77 -6.50
CA HIS A 147 -19.17 -7.63 -7.18
C HIS A 147 -19.04 -8.11 -8.62
N ARG A 148 -19.83 -9.11 -9.00
CA ARG A 148 -19.93 -9.65 -10.37
C ARG A 148 -21.37 -9.57 -10.83
N PRO A 149 -21.82 -8.44 -11.42
CA PRO A 149 -23.22 -8.23 -11.79
C PRO A 149 -23.74 -9.21 -12.85
N GLU A 150 -22.83 -9.82 -13.61
CA GLU A 150 -23.18 -10.81 -14.65
C GLU A 150 -23.56 -12.19 -14.08
N ASN A 151 -23.39 -12.42 -12.77
CA ASN A 151 -23.66 -13.69 -12.12
C ASN A 151 -24.71 -13.57 -11.04
N ASP A 152 -25.97 -13.89 -11.36
CA ASP A 152 -27.10 -13.88 -10.43
C ASP A 152 -26.89 -14.77 -9.17
N ARG A 153 -25.90 -15.65 -9.18
CA ARG A 153 -25.51 -16.52 -8.06
C ARG A 153 -24.20 -16.08 -7.42
N ASP A 154 -23.86 -14.80 -7.51
CA ASP A 154 -22.64 -14.27 -6.91
C ASP A 154 -22.75 -14.12 -5.40
N TYR A 155 -21.97 -14.88 -4.67
CA TYR A 155 -21.89 -14.79 -3.20
C TYR A 155 -21.02 -13.63 -2.71
N GLY A 156 -20.46 -12.80 -3.59
CA GLY A 156 -19.63 -11.65 -3.22
C GLY A 156 -20.44 -10.54 -2.55
N VAL A 157 -21.72 -10.41 -2.87
CA VAL A 157 -22.62 -9.44 -2.23
C VAL A 157 -22.68 -9.67 -0.72
N GLU A 158 -22.77 -10.94 -0.27
CA GLU A 158 -22.75 -11.29 1.16
C GLU A 158 -21.44 -10.84 1.85
N ALA A 159 -20.29 -10.97 1.17
CA ALA A 159 -19.02 -10.47 1.68
C ALA A 159 -19.01 -8.94 1.77
N ILE A 160 -19.56 -8.24 0.76
CA ILE A 160 -19.68 -6.77 0.76
C ILE A 160 -20.54 -6.31 1.94
N GLU A 161 -21.69 -6.92 2.20
CA GLU A 161 -22.57 -6.58 3.31
C GLU A 161 -21.88 -6.73 4.67
N ILE A 162 -21.13 -7.82 4.87
CA ILE A 162 -20.34 -8.04 6.07
C ILE A 162 -19.24 -6.98 6.23
N LEU A 163 -18.53 -6.66 5.14
CA LEU A 163 -17.51 -5.61 5.14
C LEU A 163 -18.12 -4.26 5.50
N LEU A 164 -19.26 -3.88 4.91
CA LEU A 164 -19.96 -2.63 5.22
C LEU A 164 -20.31 -2.52 6.69
N GLN A 165 -20.84 -3.60 7.29
CA GLN A 165 -21.17 -3.64 8.71
C GLN A 165 -19.93 -3.46 9.58
N VAL A 166 -18.82 -4.12 9.25
CA VAL A 166 -17.58 -4.04 10.02
C VAL A 166 -16.91 -2.69 9.86
N MET A 167 -16.90 -2.12 8.67
CA MET A 167 -16.33 -0.79 8.40
C MET A 167 -17.06 0.32 9.19
N GLU A 168 -18.33 0.15 9.46
CA GLU A 168 -19.11 1.09 10.31
C GLU A 168 -18.88 0.85 11.80
N ASN A 169 -19.11 -0.39 12.24
CA ASN A 169 -19.18 -0.71 13.67
C ASN A 169 -17.81 -0.92 14.32
N GLU A 170 -16.79 -1.33 13.54
CA GLU A 170 -15.47 -1.72 14.04
C GLU A 170 -14.36 -0.80 13.51
N ARG A 171 -14.70 0.42 13.05
CA ARG A 171 -13.75 1.37 12.45
C ARG A 171 -12.57 1.73 13.34
N GLU A 172 -12.72 1.57 14.66
CA GLU A 172 -11.65 1.78 15.64
C GLU A 172 -10.68 0.59 15.77
N ARG A 173 -11.07 -0.56 15.23
CA ARG A 173 -10.32 -1.82 15.36
C ARG A 173 -9.73 -2.32 14.06
N LEU A 174 -10.15 -1.77 12.93
CA LEU A 174 -9.77 -2.26 11.61
C LEU A 174 -9.74 -1.10 10.60
N VAL A 175 -8.68 -1.02 9.84
CA VAL A 175 -8.63 -0.19 8.63
C VAL A 175 -8.78 -1.10 7.41
N VAL A 176 -9.71 -0.76 6.52
CA VAL A 176 -9.90 -1.47 5.25
C VAL A 176 -9.32 -0.63 4.13
N VAL A 177 -8.46 -1.24 3.33
CA VAL A 177 -7.90 -0.67 2.11
C VAL A 177 -8.37 -1.50 0.92
N LEU A 178 -9.16 -0.89 0.06
CA LEU A 178 -9.61 -1.49 -1.21
C LEU A 178 -8.63 -1.08 -2.29
N ALA A 179 -8.12 -2.02 -3.07
CA ALA A 179 -7.18 -1.72 -4.14
C ALA A 179 -7.67 -2.26 -5.49
N GLY A 180 -7.33 -1.56 -6.57
CA GLY A 180 -7.69 -2.00 -7.92
C GLY A 180 -7.37 -0.99 -9.01
N TYR A 181 -7.78 -1.31 -10.23
CA TYR A 181 -7.73 -0.38 -11.35
C TYR A 181 -8.75 0.76 -11.16
N ARG A 182 -8.37 1.98 -11.51
CA ARG A 182 -9.23 3.17 -11.35
C ARG A 182 -10.63 2.94 -11.91
N ASP A 183 -10.73 2.70 -13.21
CA ASP A 183 -12.03 2.61 -13.89
C ASP A 183 -12.93 1.52 -13.29
N ARG A 184 -12.36 0.38 -12.94
CA ARG A 184 -13.09 -0.73 -12.30
C ARG A 184 -13.51 -0.42 -10.86
N MET A 185 -12.70 0.33 -10.12
CA MET A 185 -13.06 0.77 -8.78
C MET A 185 -14.16 1.83 -8.81
N ASP A 186 -14.14 2.74 -9.79
CA ASP A 186 -15.20 3.73 -9.98
C ASP A 186 -16.54 3.03 -10.29
N GLU A 187 -16.54 2.02 -11.17
CA GLU A 187 -17.71 1.18 -11.46
C GLU A 187 -18.17 0.41 -10.19
N PHE A 188 -17.26 -0.19 -9.46
CA PHE A 188 -17.55 -0.89 -8.21
C PHE A 188 -18.22 0.02 -7.18
N PHE A 189 -17.76 1.26 -7.01
CA PHE A 189 -18.37 2.23 -6.10
C PHE A 189 -19.72 2.73 -6.60
N ALA A 190 -19.91 2.89 -7.90
CA ALA A 190 -21.20 3.25 -8.49
C ALA A 190 -22.26 2.17 -8.21
N LEU A 191 -21.90 0.90 -8.27
CA LEU A 191 -22.78 -0.23 -7.96
C LEU A 191 -22.97 -0.45 -6.46
N ASN A 192 -22.07 0.07 -5.62
CA ASN A 192 -22.08 -0.12 -4.17
C ASN A 192 -21.95 1.22 -3.40
N PRO A 193 -22.98 2.09 -3.42
CA PRO A 193 -22.92 3.42 -2.80
C PRO A 193 -22.65 3.37 -1.29
N GLY A 194 -23.06 2.30 -0.60
CA GLY A 194 -22.72 2.07 0.80
C GLY A 194 -21.22 1.91 1.04
N MET A 195 -20.50 1.33 0.09
CA MET A 195 -19.03 1.21 0.16
C MET A 195 -18.38 2.57 -0.11
N ALA A 196 -18.85 3.31 -1.11
CA ALA A 196 -18.36 4.66 -1.42
C ALA A 196 -18.46 5.61 -0.23
N SER A 197 -19.56 5.57 0.52
CA SER A 197 -19.79 6.46 1.67
C SER A 197 -18.87 6.17 2.88
N ARG A 198 -18.27 4.98 2.97
CA ARG A 198 -17.40 4.56 4.07
C ARG A 198 -15.91 4.71 3.76
N VAL A 199 -15.56 4.88 2.50
CA VAL A 199 -14.17 5.09 2.06
C VAL A 199 -13.87 6.58 2.01
N ALA A 200 -13.20 7.10 3.05
CA ALA A 200 -12.92 8.53 3.19
C ALA A 200 -11.74 9.02 2.36
N HIS A 201 -10.82 8.13 1.99
CA HIS A 201 -9.56 8.51 1.35
C HIS A 201 -9.38 7.74 0.04
N HIS A 202 -9.28 8.47 -1.07
CA HIS A 202 -8.92 7.94 -2.37
C HIS A 202 -7.48 8.36 -2.69
N ILE A 203 -6.62 7.40 -2.98
CA ILE A 203 -5.20 7.60 -3.26
C ILE A 203 -4.87 6.98 -4.61
N ASP A 204 -4.50 7.84 -5.55
CA ASP A 204 -4.12 7.44 -6.89
C ASP A 204 -2.63 7.15 -6.97
N PHE A 205 -2.30 6.03 -7.55
CA PHE A 205 -0.94 5.58 -7.80
C PHE A 205 -0.63 5.81 -9.29
N PRO A 206 0.14 6.84 -9.61
CA PRO A 206 0.52 7.11 -10.99
C PRO A 206 1.44 6.02 -11.53
N ASP A 207 1.46 5.91 -12.84
CA ASP A 207 2.42 5.07 -13.56
C ASP A 207 3.84 5.64 -13.40
N TYR A 208 4.83 4.75 -13.32
CA TYR A 208 6.23 5.17 -13.25
C TYR A 208 6.79 5.52 -14.62
N GLY A 209 7.49 6.63 -14.68
CA GLY A 209 8.33 6.97 -15.83
C GLY A 209 9.63 6.13 -15.87
N THR A 210 10.32 6.16 -17.00
CA THR A 210 11.54 5.36 -17.20
C THR A 210 12.63 5.66 -16.16
N ASP A 211 12.80 6.92 -15.77
CA ASP A 211 13.79 7.30 -14.74
C ASP A 211 13.45 6.75 -13.36
N GLU A 212 12.16 6.74 -13.01
CA GLU A 212 11.65 6.17 -11.78
C GLU A 212 11.80 4.65 -11.76
N LEU A 213 11.55 3.97 -12.88
CA LEU A 213 11.78 2.53 -13.03
C LEU A 213 13.26 2.18 -12.89
N MET A 214 14.17 3.02 -13.42
CA MET A 214 15.60 2.85 -13.23
C MET A 214 16.01 3.05 -11.76
N ALA A 215 15.44 4.01 -11.06
CA ALA A 215 15.68 4.20 -9.63
C ALA A 215 15.16 3.02 -8.80
N ILE A 216 13.98 2.46 -9.13
CA ILE A 216 13.46 1.23 -8.53
C ILE A 216 14.40 0.06 -8.77
N SER A 217 14.94 -0.09 -9.99
CA SER A 217 15.89 -1.15 -10.30
C SER A 217 17.18 -1.02 -9.49
N ALA A 218 17.66 0.20 -9.28
CA ALA A 218 18.86 0.46 -8.50
C ALA A 218 18.67 0.02 -7.02
N LEU A 219 17.53 0.35 -6.41
CA LEU A 219 17.21 -0.13 -5.04
C LEU A 219 17.15 -1.65 -4.95
N MET A 220 16.49 -2.32 -5.91
CA MET A 220 16.41 -3.79 -5.92
C MET A 220 17.78 -4.46 -6.08
N LEU A 221 18.67 -3.85 -6.86
CA LEU A 221 20.02 -4.35 -7.06
C LEU A 221 20.89 -4.10 -5.82
N GLU A 222 20.80 -2.93 -5.21
CA GLU A 222 21.51 -2.58 -3.97
C GLU A 222 21.14 -3.54 -2.83
N GLU A 223 19.84 -3.81 -2.62
CA GLU A 223 19.37 -4.79 -1.64
C GLU A 223 19.96 -6.19 -1.86
N ALA A 224 20.20 -6.56 -3.13
CA ALA A 224 20.78 -7.83 -3.52
C ALA A 224 22.32 -7.79 -3.66
N SER A 225 22.95 -6.67 -3.31
CA SER A 225 24.40 -6.44 -3.46
C SER A 225 24.92 -6.62 -4.89
N TYR A 226 24.14 -6.18 -5.86
CA TYR A 226 24.52 -6.11 -7.27
C TYR A 226 24.69 -4.66 -7.73
N GLU A 227 25.56 -4.46 -8.72
CA GLU A 227 25.74 -3.20 -9.46
C GLU A 227 25.63 -3.42 -10.98
N LEU A 228 25.12 -2.43 -11.68
CA LEU A 228 25.13 -2.44 -13.16
C LEU A 228 26.39 -1.75 -13.68
N SER A 229 27.05 -2.35 -14.69
CA SER A 229 28.02 -1.60 -15.49
C SER A 229 27.32 -0.47 -16.28
N PRO A 230 28.03 0.62 -16.65
CA PRO A 230 27.42 1.69 -17.44
C PRO A 230 26.74 1.20 -18.74
N PRO A 231 27.31 0.24 -19.50
CA PRO A 231 26.60 -0.36 -20.63
C PRO A 231 25.34 -1.14 -20.23
N ALA A 232 25.35 -1.85 -19.06
CA ALA A 232 24.19 -2.56 -18.56
C ALA A 232 23.06 -1.60 -18.14
N GLN A 233 23.41 -0.46 -17.55
CA GLN A 233 22.42 0.60 -17.22
C GLN A 233 21.74 1.13 -18.49
N ALA A 234 22.50 1.38 -19.56
CA ALA A 234 21.95 1.82 -20.84
C ALA A 234 21.03 0.75 -21.45
N ALA A 235 21.46 -0.52 -21.42
CA ALA A 235 20.67 -1.65 -21.92
C ALA A 235 19.38 -1.84 -21.12
N LEU A 236 19.43 -1.79 -19.78
CA LEU A 236 18.24 -1.91 -18.94
C LEU A 236 17.26 -0.75 -19.18
N ARG A 237 17.76 0.48 -19.29
CA ARG A 237 16.94 1.66 -19.62
C ARG A 237 16.22 1.49 -20.95
N ALA A 238 16.89 1.02 -21.98
CA ALA A 238 16.29 0.75 -23.28
C ALA A 238 15.21 -0.35 -23.17
N CYS A 239 15.53 -1.46 -22.52
CA CYS A 239 14.61 -2.57 -22.27
C CYS A 239 13.33 -2.12 -21.55
N LEU A 240 13.45 -1.34 -20.47
CA LEU A 240 12.30 -0.84 -19.71
C LEU A 240 11.46 0.14 -20.50
N ARG A 241 12.09 1.05 -21.26
CA ARG A 241 11.38 2.00 -22.13
C ARG A 241 10.59 1.30 -23.22
N ASP A 242 11.15 0.26 -23.83
CA ASP A 242 10.49 -0.48 -24.90
C ASP A 242 9.39 -1.38 -24.32
N SER A 243 9.63 -2.04 -23.19
CA SER A 243 8.63 -2.83 -22.48
C SER A 243 7.45 -1.99 -21.96
N ALA A 244 7.65 -0.71 -21.65
CA ALA A 244 6.56 0.18 -21.18
C ALA A 244 5.48 0.41 -22.25
N ARG A 245 5.71 0.04 -23.51
CA ARG A 245 4.72 0.07 -24.60
C ARG A 245 3.84 -1.17 -24.67
N ASP A 246 4.23 -2.21 -23.94
CA ASP A 246 3.50 -3.48 -23.91
C ASP A 246 2.26 -3.33 -23.00
N PRO A 247 1.04 -3.72 -23.45
CA PRO A 247 -0.15 -3.74 -22.60
C PRO A 247 -0.02 -4.61 -21.33
N GLY A 248 0.91 -5.58 -21.34
CA GLY A 248 1.21 -6.43 -20.18
C GLY A 248 2.22 -5.82 -19.21
N PHE A 249 2.70 -4.61 -19.45
CA PHE A 249 3.68 -3.96 -18.59
C PHE A 249 3.13 -3.66 -17.19
N ALA A 250 3.83 -4.11 -16.16
CA ALA A 250 3.40 -4.02 -14.77
C ALA A 250 4.45 -3.30 -13.90
N HIS A 251 4.96 -2.17 -14.38
CA HIS A 251 5.82 -1.23 -13.67
C HIS A 251 6.92 -1.89 -12.81
N ALA A 252 6.94 -1.71 -11.50
CA ALA A 252 7.95 -2.29 -10.60
C ALA A 252 7.99 -3.82 -10.63
N ARG A 253 6.87 -4.50 -10.95
CA ARG A 253 6.86 -5.97 -11.14
C ARG A 253 7.64 -6.36 -12.40
N SER A 254 7.49 -5.60 -13.50
CA SER A 254 8.26 -5.80 -14.73
C SER A 254 9.75 -5.51 -14.51
N VAL A 255 10.10 -4.49 -13.73
CA VAL A 255 11.48 -4.21 -13.31
C VAL A 255 12.06 -5.39 -12.53
N ARG A 256 11.33 -5.90 -11.53
CA ARG A 256 11.75 -7.08 -10.75
C ARG A 256 12.05 -8.28 -11.66
N ASN A 257 11.14 -8.57 -12.59
CA ASN A 257 11.34 -9.67 -13.53
C ASN A 257 12.56 -9.45 -14.45
N ALA A 258 12.84 -8.21 -14.87
CA ALA A 258 14.02 -7.89 -15.66
C ALA A 258 15.31 -8.08 -14.85
N VAL A 259 15.33 -7.59 -13.60
CA VAL A 259 16.47 -7.77 -12.67
C VAL A 259 16.71 -9.25 -12.38
N GLU A 260 15.66 -10.05 -12.11
CA GLU A 260 15.81 -11.49 -11.87
C GLU A 260 16.36 -12.22 -13.10
N ARG A 261 15.91 -11.90 -14.31
CA ARG A 261 16.46 -12.46 -15.53
C ARG A 261 17.95 -12.09 -15.71
N ALA A 262 18.30 -10.83 -15.44
CA ALA A 262 19.68 -10.37 -15.52
C ALA A 262 20.58 -11.11 -14.51
N ARG A 263 20.13 -11.31 -13.28
CA ARG A 263 20.84 -12.09 -12.26
C ARG A 263 21.03 -13.54 -12.67
N LEU A 264 20.03 -14.16 -13.26
CA LEU A 264 20.14 -15.55 -13.75
C LEU A 264 21.19 -15.67 -14.86
N ARG A 265 21.20 -14.75 -15.83
CA ARG A 265 22.21 -14.75 -16.92
C ARG A 265 23.61 -14.46 -16.39
N HIS A 266 23.73 -13.50 -15.49
CA HIS A 266 24.96 -13.22 -14.78
C HIS A 266 25.49 -14.48 -14.07
N ALA A 267 24.64 -15.19 -13.32
CA ALA A 267 25.01 -16.40 -12.61
C ALA A 267 25.51 -17.49 -13.58
N ASN A 268 24.83 -17.69 -14.71
CA ASN A 268 25.25 -18.66 -15.73
C ASN A 268 26.63 -18.28 -16.31
N ARG A 269 26.83 -17.02 -16.64
CA ARG A 269 28.12 -16.51 -17.17
C ARG A 269 29.27 -16.74 -16.20
N ILE A 270 29.07 -16.46 -14.92
CA ILE A 270 30.09 -16.69 -13.88
C ILE A 270 30.35 -18.18 -13.68
N TYR A 271 29.28 -18.98 -13.64
CA TYR A 271 29.39 -20.43 -13.47
C TYR A 271 30.21 -21.07 -14.62
N ASP A 272 29.93 -20.68 -15.89
CA ASP A 272 30.68 -21.19 -17.04
C ASP A 272 32.15 -20.80 -16.96
N ALA A 273 32.48 -19.55 -16.60
CA ALA A 273 33.84 -19.11 -16.41
C ALA A 273 34.60 -19.92 -15.31
N VAL A 274 33.94 -20.17 -14.19
CA VAL A 274 34.52 -20.98 -13.08
C VAL A 274 34.69 -22.44 -13.50
N ARG A 275 33.74 -23.02 -14.21
CA ARG A 275 33.85 -24.38 -14.76
C ARG A 275 35.04 -24.51 -15.73
N ASP A 276 35.32 -23.46 -16.50
CA ASP A 276 36.45 -23.39 -17.43
C ASP A 276 37.81 -23.03 -16.75
N GLY A 277 37.81 -23.02 -15.39
CA GLY A 277 39.01 -22.81 -14.57
C GLY A 277 39.38 -21.35 -14.31
N ILE A 278 38.49 -20.40 -14.63
CA ILE A 278 38.68 -18.96 -14.37
C ILE A 278 38.16 -18.61 -13.00
N ALA A 279 39.02 -18.15 -12.08
CA ALA A 279 38.61 -17.71 -10.77
C ALA A 279 37.76 -16.42 -10.85
N ALA A 280 36.59 -16.43 -10.22
CA ALA A 280 35.73 -15.24 -10.15
C ALA A 280 36.22 -14.26 -9.08
N THR A 281 36.39 -13.00 -9.43
CA THR A 281 36.71 -11.92 -8.48
C THR A 281 35.42 -11.40 -7.80
N PRO A 282 35.52 -10.80 -6.58
CA PRO A 282 34.36 -10.19 -5.92
C PRO A 282 33.60 -9.20 -6.82
N ARG A 283 34.33 -8.42 -7.60
CA ARG A 283 33.72 -7.47 -8.55
C ARG A 283 32.92 -8.17 -9.65
N GLN A 284 33.42 -9.29 -10.17
CA GLN A 284 32.68 -10.07 -11.16
C GLN A 284 31.45 -10.72 -10.57
N LEU A 285 31.47 -11.12 -9.30
CA LEU A 285 30.33 -11.71 -8.59
C LEU A 285 29.19 -10.72 -8.31
N SER A 286 29.48 -9.42 -8.21
CA SER A 286 28.48 -8.37 -7.95
C SER A 286 28.07 -7.59 -9.17
N ARG A 287 28.79 -7.69 -10.31
CA ARG A 287 28.60 -6.79 -11.45
C ARG A 287 27.87 -7.44 -12.62
N ILE A 288 26.70 -6.90 -12.91
CA ILE A 288 25.89 -7.26 -14.08
C ILE A 288 26.38 -6.47 -15.29
N GLU A 289 26.65 -7.16 -16.40
CA GLU A 289 27.11 -6.60 -17.65
C GLU A 289 25.97 -6.50 -18.69
N ALA A 290 26.19 -5.73 -19.78
CA ALA A 290 25.14 -5.50 -20.80
C ALA A 290 24.59 -6.79 -21.40
N GLN A 291 25.43 -7.81 -21.59
CA GLN A 291 25.04 -9.12 -22.11
C GLN A 291 24.10 -9.89 -21.16
N ASP A 292 24.08 -9.54 -19.88
CA ASP A 292 23.20 -10.14 -18.91
C ASP A 292 21.77 -9.55 -18.97
N ILE A 293 21.61 -8.35 -19.59
CA ILE A 293 20.31 -7.66 -19.74
C ILE A 293 19.57 -8.12 -21.01
N ALA A 294 20.26 -8.43 -22.08
CA ALA A 294 19.73 -8.70 -23.44
C ALA A 294 18.75 -9.89 -23.52
#